data_92676eab9b93fdc6182702f48ad9e916
#
_entry.id   92676eab9b93fdc6182702f48ad9e916
#
_cell.length_a   1.000
_cell.length_b   1.000
_cell.length_c   1.000
_cell.angle_alpha   90.00
_cell.angle_beta   90.00
_cell.angle_gamma   90.00
#
_symmetry.space_group_name_H-M   'P 1'
#
loop_
_entity.id
_entity.type
_entity.pdbx_description
1 polymer ?
#
loop_
_entity_poly.entity_id
_entity_poly.type
_entity_poly.pdbx_seq_one_letter_code
_entity_poly.pdbx_strand_id
1 'polypeptide(L)'
;MNEEKLRFYKSLGLKLTPQRLAILEFLENNKSHPSAEDIYSALKPRFPSMSFATVYNTLEVLTEKGLVKEISVESTRKRFDPFTHPHHHFFCKACRKVIDIENIKDNLNIPEEIKDCEITEYQIIFSGFCPECKQKHKSR
;
A
#
# COMPACT_ATOMS: atom_id res chain seq x y z
N MET A 1 10.83 -16.83 4.73
CA MET A 1 11.64 -15.93 3.89
C MET A 1 12.97 -16.59 3.60
N ASN A 2 13.40 -16.60 2.34
CA ASN A 2 14.63 -17.32 1.98
C ASN A 2 15.90 -16.47 2.19
N GLU A 3 17.08 -17.13 2.14
CA GLU A 3 18.36 -16.47 2.37
C GLU A 3 18.68 -15.37 1.36
N GLU A 4 18.24 -15.54 0.11
CA GLU A 4 18.47 -14.56 -0.95
C GLU A 4 17.76 -13.25 -0.64
N LYS A 5 16.51 -13.31 -0.21
CA LYS A 5 15.74 -12.13 0.21
C LYS A 5 16.35 -11.47 1.44
N LEU A 6 16.79 -12.26 2.41
CA LEU A 6 17.45 -11.73 3.60
C LEU A 6 18.72 -10.96 3.24
N ARG A 7 19.54 -11.52 2.35
CA ARG A 7 20.75 -10.83 1.86
C ARG A 7 20.42 -9.54 1.14
N PHE A 8 19.36 -9.56 0.33
CA PHE A 8 18.90 -8.37 -0.38
C PHE A 8 18.51 -7.26 0.60
N TYR A 9 17.70 -7.57 1.60
CA TYR A 9 17.30 -6.56 2.60
C TYR A 9 18.50 -6.04 3.39
N LYS A 10 19.41 -6.89 3.77
CA LYS A 10 20.65 -6.49 4.45
C LYS A 10 21.51 -5.59 3.57
N SER A 11 21.57 -5.86 2.27
CA SER A 11 22.33 -5.03 1.32
C SER A 11 21.80 -3.59 1.23
N LEU A 12 20.53 -3.39 1.55
CA LEU A 12 19.92 -2.06 1.60
C LEU A 12 20.18 -1.32 2.91
N GLY A 13 20.95 -1.92 3.81
CA GLY A 13 21.20 -1.34 5.13
C GLY A 13 20.07 -1.52 6.12
N LEU A 14 19.14 -2.42 5.83
CA LEU A 14 17.99 -2.66 6.70
C LEU A 14 18.38 -3.57 7.87
N LYS A 15 18.20 -3.09 9.10
CA LYS A 15 18.40 -3.91 10.29
C LYS A 15 17.21 -4.85 10.47
N LEU A 16 17.47 -6.16 10.35
CA LEU A 16 16.43 -7.18 10.42
C LEU A 16 16.25 -7.71 11.84
N THR A 17 15.26 -7.19 12.54
CA THR A 17 14.79 -7.74 13.81
C THR A 17 13.67 -8.75 13.53
N PRO A 18 13.34 -9.67 14.48
CA PRO A 18 12.21 -10.59 14.29
C PRO A 18 10.90 -9.88 13.97
N GLN A 19 10.64 -8.73 14.58
CA GLN A 19 9.42 -7.97 14.33
C GLN A 19 9.41 -7.36 12.94
N ARG A 20 10.53 -6.81 12.46
CA ARG A 20 10.65 -6.29 11.10
C ARG A 20 10.49 -7.37 10.06
N LEU A 21 11.08 -8.55 10.30
CA LEU A 21 10.91 -9.70 9.42
C LEU A 21 9.44 -10.11 9.31
N ALA A 22 8.73 -10.12 10.43
CA ALA A 22 7.32 -10.47 10.43
C ALA A 22 6.49 -9.46 9.62
N ILE A 23 6.82 -8.18 9.72
CA ILE A 23 6.15 -7.14 8.93
C ILE A 23 6.43 -7.33 7.44
N LEU A 24 7.68 -7.60 7.08
CA LEU A 24 8.06 -7.87 5.68
C LEU A 24 7.33 -9.10 5.14
N GLU A 25 7.27 -10.18 5.91
CA GLU A 25 6.56 -11.39 5.51
C GLU A 25 5.06 -11.14 5.34
N PHE A 26 4.46 -10.36 6.22
CA PHE A 26 3.05 -9.99 6.12
C PHE A 26 2.77 -9.21 4.83
N LEU A 27 3.67 -8.30 4.46
CA LEU A 27 3.52 -7.47 3.27
C LEU A 27 3.83 -8.22 1.98
N GLU A 28 4.66 -9.27 2.04
CA GLU A 28 5.09 -10.00 0.86
C GLU A 28 3.88 -10.56 0.10
N ASN A 29 3.75 -10.19 -1.18
CA ASN A 29 2.66 -10.60 -2.06
C ASN A 29 1.25 -10.25 -1.53
N ASN A 30 1.15 -9.33 -0.60
CA ASN A 30 -0.12 -8.94 0.01
C ASN A 30 -0.80 -7.83 -0.80
N LYS A 31 -1.88 -8.18 -1.48
CA LYS A 31 -2.67 -7.25 -2.30
C LYS A 31 -3.82 -6.59 -1.54
N SER A 32 -3.91 -6.80 -0.23
CA SER A 32 -5.01 -6.23 0.57
C SER A 32 -4.82 -4.74 0.89
N HIS A 33 -3.65 -4.18 0.59
CA HIS A 33 -3.31 -2.78 0.88
C HIS A 33 -3.53 -2.44 2.36
N PRO A 34 -2.79 -3.11 3.27
CA PRO A 34 -3.01 -2.94 4.69
C PRO A 34 -2.57 -1.56 5.19
N SER A 35 -3.28 -1.06 6.20
CA SER A 35 -2.84 0.09 6.97
C SER A 35 -1.86 -0.36 8.06
N ALA A 36 -1.21 0.59 8.74
CA ALA A 36 -0.36 0.27 9.88
C ALA A 36 -1.17 -0.41 10.99
N GLU A 37 -2.41 0.04 11.19
CA GLU A 37 -3.33 -0.55 12.17
C GLU A 37 -3.66 -2.01 11.83
N ASP A 38 -3.88 -2.31 10.56
CA ASP A 38 -4.15 -3.68 10.10
C ASP A 38 -2.96 -4.60 10.37
N ILE A 39 -1.75 -4.12 10.08
CA ILE A 39 -0.52 -4.89 10.32
C ILE A 39 -0.32 -5.11 11.81
N TYR A 40 -0.48 -4.06 12.62
CA TYR A 40 -0.35 -4.15 14.07
C TYR A 40 -1.33 -5.17 14.65
N SER A 41 -2.60 -5.10 14.25
CA SER A 41 -3.62 -6.03 14.73
C SER A 41 -3.33 -7.48 14.35
N ALA A 42 -2.83 -7.70 13.14
CA ALA A 42 -2.49 -9.04 12.66
C ALA A 42 -1.30 -9.66 13.38
N LEU A 43 -0.30 -8.84 13.75
CA LEU A 43 0.94 -9.34 14.34
C LEU A 43 0.98 -9.29 15.87
N LYS A 44 0.10 -8.52 16.49
CA LYS A 44 0.05 -8.37 17.96
C LYS A 44 -0.08 -9.70 18.71
N PRO A 45 -0.91 -10.66 18.27
CA PRO A 45 -0.98 -11.96 18.94
C PRO A 45 0.35 -12.72 18.97
N ARG A 46 1.14 -12.58 17.88
CA ARG A 46 2.45 -13.23 17.77
C ARG A 46 3.53 -12.50 18.55
N PHE A 47 3.42 -11.16 18.63
CA PHE A 47 4.39 -10.30 19.32
C PHE A 47 3.65 -9.40 20.33
N PRO A 48 3.26 -9.95 21.50
CA PRO A 48 2.44 -9.17 22.45
C PRO A 48 3.09 -7.88 22.94
N SER A 49 4.43 -7.81 22.95
CA SER A 49 5.17 -6.63 23.38
C SER A 49 5.40 -5.60 22.27
N MET A 50 5.00 -5.93 21.02
CA MET A 50 5.20 -5.00 19.90
C MET A 50 4.34 -3.75 20.06
N SER A 51 4.96 -2.56 19.93
CA SER A 51 4.23 -1.29 19.96
C SER A 51 3.75 -0.92 18.56
N PHE A 52 2.71 -0.10 18.51
CA PHE A 52 2.24 0.47 17.24
C PHE A 52 3.35 1.31 16.59
N ALA A 53 4.12 2.05 17.43
CA ALA A 53 5.23 2.85 16.92
C ALA A 53 6.27 2.01 16.17
N THR A 54 6.52 0.77 16.62
CA THR A 54 7.45 -0.14 15.92
C THR A 54 6.96 -0.45 14.52
N VAL A 55 5.67 -0.72 14.36
CA VAL A 55 5.07 -0.99 13.05
C VAL A 55 5.20 0.25 12.15
N TYR A 56 4.80 1.40 12.66
CA TYR A 56 4.83 2.65 11.91
C TYR A 56 6.24 3.03 11.47
N ASN A 57 7.21 2.96 12.40
CA ASN A 57 8.61 3.27 12.10
C ASN A 57 9.20 2.30 11.06
N THR A 58 8.84 1.02 11.15
CA THR A 58 9.27 0.03 10.16
C THR A 58 8.73 0.38 8.78
N LEU A 59 7.44 0.71 8.67
CA LEU A 59 6.83 1.09 7.40
C LEU A 59 7.49 2.34 6.81
N GLU A 60 7.85 3.32 7.65
CA GLU A 60 8.60 4.50 7.17
C GLU A 60 9.94 4.10 6.56
N VAL A 61 10.70 3.25 7.24
CA VAL A 61 11.99 2.77 6.73
C VAL A 61 11.82 2.02 5.42
N LEU A 62 10.82 1.14 5.33
CA LEU A 62 10.54 0.38 4.11
C LEU A 62 10.14 1.29 2.95
N THR A 63 9.36 2.33 3.23
CA THR A 63 8.97 3.32 2.22
C THR A 63 10.19 4.10 1.71
N GLU A 64 11.06 4.54 2.61
CA GLU A 64 12.31 5.23 2.26
C GLU A 64 13.22 4.37 1.41
N LYS A 65 13.26 3.07 1.67
CA LYS A 65 14.07 2.11 0.92
C LYS A 65 13.42 1.67 -0.39
N GLY A 66 12.21 2.13 -0.68
CA GLY A 66 11.50 1.77 -1.92
C GLY A 66 10.93 0.35 -1.94
N LEU A 67 10.83 -0.30 -0.77
CA LEU A 67 10.32 -1.67 -0.65
C LEU A 67 8.82 -1.73 -0.55
N VAL A 68 8.19 -0.64 -0.18
CA VAL A 68 6.74 -0.51 -0.08
C VAL A 68 6.35 0.89 -0.51
N LYS A 69 5.15 1.04 -1.06
CA LYS A 69 4.62 2.33 -1.48
C LYS A 69 3.44 2.69 -0.60
N GLU A 70 3.44 3.93 -0.12
CA GLU A 70 2.34 4.48 0.65
C GLU A 70 1.24 4.96 -0.30
N ILE A 71 -0.01 4.58 0.01
CA ILE A 71 -1.17 4.92 -0.82
C ILE A 71 -2.18 5.70 0.02
N SER A 72 -2.61 6.86 -0.47
CA SER A 72 -3.61 7.69 0.16
C SER A 72 -4.93 7.63 -0.63
N VAL A 73 -5.64 6.50 -0.52
CA VAL A 73 -6.92 6.30 -1.18
C VAL A 73 -8.10 6.78 -0.37
N GLU A 74 -7.88 7.02 0.93
CA GLU A 74 -8.89 7.57 1.83
C GLU A 74 -8.25 8.61 2.76
N SER A 75 -9.05 9.50 3.34
CA SER A 75 -8.53 10.60 4.14
C SER A 75 -8.13 10.20 5.57
N THR A 76 -8.63 9.08 6.07
CA THR A 76 -8.50 8.71 7.48
C THR A 76 -7.26 7.91 7.82
N ARG A 77 -6.71 7.16 6.85
CA ARG A 77 -5.49 6.36 7.09
C ARG A 77 -4.79 6.02 5.79
N LYS A 78 -3.48 5.89 5.91
CA LYS A 78 -2.61 5.50 4.80
C LYS A 78 -2.60 3.99 4.67
N ARG A 79 -2.50 3.52 3.44
CA ARG A 79 -2.34 2.11 3.14
C ARG A 79 -0.97 1.87 2.54
N PHE A 80 -0.52 0.62 2.55
CA PHE A 80 0.81 0.26 2.10
C PHE A 80 0.72 -0.86 1.08
N ASP A 81 1.51 -0.74 0.01
CA ASP A 81 1.49 -1.67 -1.12
C ASP A 81 2.93 -2.14 -1.41
N PRO A 82 3.20 -3.46 -1.30
CA PRO A 82 4.53 -3.98 -1.64
C PRO A 82 4.81 -3.98 -3.15
N PHE A 83 3.78 -3.82 -3.98
CA PHE A 83 3.92 -3.74 -5.42
C PHE A 83 4.21 -2.29 -5.80
N THR A 84 5.50 -1.96 -5.92
CA THR A 84 5.96 -0.58 -6.10
C THR A 84 5.97 -0.10 -7.55
N HIS A 85 5.71 -1.00 -8.51
CA HIS A 85 5.59 -0.60 -9.92
C HIS A 85 4.41 0.35 -10.11
N PRO A 86 4.44 1.24 -11.13
CA PRO A 86 3.34 2.16 -11.38
C PRO A 86 2.04 1.41 -11.70
N HIS A 87 1.00 1.67 -10.93
CA HIS A 87 -0.35 1.17 -11.17
C HIS A 87 -1.36 2.11 -10.53
N HIS A 88 -2.63 1.88 -10.79
CA HIS A 88 -3.71 2.75 -10.34
C HIS A 88 -4.66 1.96 -9.45
N HIS A 89 -5.60 2.64 -8.83
CA HIS A 89 -6.46 2.01 -7.82
C HIS A 89 -7.91 2.45 -7.94
N PHE A 90 -8.81 1.57 -7.52
CA PHE A 90 -10.20 1.89 -7.25
C PHE A 90 -10.46 1.67 -5.76
N PHE A 91 -11.11 2.64 -5.11
CA PHE A 91 -11.46 2.58 -3.69
C PHE A 91 -12.97 2.52 -3.53
N CYS A 92 -13.48 1.49 -2.83
CA CYS A 92 -14.89 1.39 -2.49
C CYS A 92 -15.18 2.14 -1.20
N LYS A 93 -16.04 3.13 -1.28
CA LYS A 93 -16.38 3.97 -0.12
C LYS A 93 -17.15 3.23 0.96
N ALA A 94 -17.83 2.13 0.61
CA ALA A 94 -18.65 1.37 1.56
C ALA A 94 -17.86 0.29 2.29
N CYS A 95 -17.27 -0.67 1.55
CA CYS A 95 -16.51 -1.76 2.17
C CYS A 95 -15.03 -1.47 2.33
N ARG A 96 -14.56 -0.35 1.79
CA ARG A 96 -13.17 0.13 1.86
C ARG A 96 -12.16 -0.77 1.12
N LYS A 97 -12.64 -1.65 0.26
CA LYS A 97 -11.79 -2.47 -0.60
C LYS A 97 -11.02 -1.60 -1.57
N VAL A 98 -9.76 -1.95 -1.80
CA VAL A 98 -8.91 -1.33 -2.83
C VAL A 98 -8.66 -2.35 -3.93
N ILE A 99 -8.94 -1.98 -5.16
CA ILE A 99 -8.72 -2.83 -6.34
C ILE A 99 -7.59 -2.23 -7.15
N ASP A 100 -6.58 -3.06 -7.49
CA ASP A 100 -5.48 -2.65 -8.35
C ASP A 100 -5.92 -2.56 -9.80
N ILE A 101 -5.49 -1.51 -10.48
CA ILE A 101 -5.72 -1.30 -11.90
C ILE A 101 -4.36 -1.23 -12.57
N GLU A 102 -3.98 -2.30 -13.28
CA GLU A 102 -2.65 -2.39 -13.91
C GLU A 102 -2.59 -1.68 -15.26
N ASN A 103 -3.68 -1.71 -16.00
CA ASN A 103 -3.70 -1.19 -17.37
C ASN A 103 -4.77 -0.12 -17.55
N ILE A 104 -4.37 1.12 -17.45
CA ILE A 104 -5.19 2.22 -17.95
C ILE A 104 -4.67 2.53 -19.34
N LYS A 105 -5.54 2.40 -20.36
CA LYS A 105 -5.17 2.77 -21.72
C LYS A 105 -4.83 4.25 -21.78
N ASP A 106 -3.68 4.55 -22.39
CA ASP A 106 -3.02 5.84 -22.39
C ASP A 106 -3.73 6.94 -23.17
N ASN A 107 -4.94 7.30 -22.77
CA ASN A 107 -5.62 8.46 -23.35
C ASN A 107 -5.82 9.56 -22.30
N LEU A 108 -4.81 9.74 -21.44
CA LEU A 108 -4.83 10.86 -20.50
C LEU A 108 -4.53 12.14 -21.25
N ASN A 109 -5.53 13.00 -21.33
CA ASN A 109 -5.33 14.35 -21.80
C ASN A 109 -4.60 15.14 -20.72
N ILE A 110 -3.38 15.59 -21.04
CA ILE A 110 -2.61 16.41 -20.12
C ILE A 110 -3.30 17.78 -20.00
N PRO A 111 -3.63 18.24 -18.78
CA PRO A 111 -4.24 19.56 -18.60
C PRO A 111 -3.37 20.68 -19.14
N GLU A 112 -4.00 21.71 -19.68
CA GLU A 112 -3.30 22.86 -20.26
C GLU A 112 -2.34 23.51 -19.27
N GLU A 113 -2.73 23.53 -17.98
CA GLU A 113 -1.96 24.17 -16.91
C GLU A 113 -0.58 23.55 -16.70
N ILE A 114 -0.39 22.28 -17.10
CA ILE A 114 0.87 21.56 -16.89
C ILE A 114 1.48 21.03 -18.20
N LYS A 115 1.02 21.53 -19.33
CA LYS A 115 1.48 21.02 -20.64
C LYS A 115 2.99 21.19 -20.87
N ASP A 116 3.59 22.22 -20.26
CA ASP A 116 5.02 22.49 -20.39
C ASP A 116 5.85 21.97 -19.22
N CYS A 117 5.21 21.22 -18.29
CA CYS A 117 5.89 20.60 -17.16
C CYS A 117 6.46 19.25 -17.55
N GLU A 118 7.56 18.87 -16.92
CA GLU A 118 8.06 17.51 -16.99
C GLU A 118 7.31 16.66 -15.97
N ILE A 119 6.47 15.73 -16.45
CA ILE A 119 5.69 14.86 -15.57
C ILE A 119 6.48 13.56 -15.36
N THR A 120 6.95 13.34 -14.14
CA THR A 120 7.75 12.15 -13.81
C THR A 120 6.89 10.98 -13.31
N GLU A 121 5.71 11.26 -12.76
CA GLU A 121 4.79 10.22 -12.29
C GLU A 121 3.39 10.78 -12.17
N TYR A 122 2.40 9.89 -12.19
CA TYR A 122 1.02 10.23 -11.90
C TYR A 122 0.31 9.01 -11.34
N GLN A 123 -0.79 9.24 -10.62
CA GLN A 123 -1.61 8.18 -10.08
C GLN A 123 -3.09 8.54 -10.25
N ILE A 124 -3.88 7.58 -10.68
CA ILE A 124 -5.33 7.75 -10.81
C ILE A 124 -6.00 6.90 -9.74
N ILE A 125 -6.90 7.52 -8.98
CA ILE A 125 -7.70 6.85 -7.98
C ILE A 125 -9.16 7.10 -8.32
N PHE A 126 -9.87 6.00 -8.62
CA PHE A 126 -11.32 6.04 -8.79
C PHE A 126 -11.96 5.73 -7.44
N SER A 127 -12.95 6.48 -7.05
CA SER A 127 -13.69 6.26 -5.81
C SER A 127 -15.16 6.07 -6.10
N GLY A 128 -15.77 5.12 -5.44
CA GLY A 128 -17.19 4.84 -5.66
C GLY A 128 -17.63 3.60 -4.90
N PHE A 129 -18.38 2.73 -5.54
CA PHE A 129 -18.92 1.52 -4.90
C PHE A 129 -18.60 0.30 -5.75
N CYS A 130 -18.05 -0.74 -5.13
CA CYS A 130 -17.79 -2.02 -5.80
C CYS A 130 -19.13 -2.68 -6.20
N PRO A 131 -19.11 -3.73 -7.07
CA PRO A 131 -20.35 -4.33 -7.53
C PRO A 131 -21.30 -4.79 -6.42
N GLU A 132 -20.77 -5.36 -5.35
CA GLU A 132 -21.56 -5.81 -4.20
C GLU A 132 -22.16 -4.64 -3.43
N CYS A 133 -21.37 -3.60 -3.17
CA CYS A 133 -21.81 -2.42 -2.43
C CYS A 133 -22.71 -1.51 -3.26
N LYS A 134 -22.53 -1.51 -4.58
CA LYS A 134 -23.37 -0.76 -5.52
C LYS A 134 -24.82 -1.19 -5.41
N GLN A 135 -25.08 -2.50 -5.32
CA GLN A 135 -26.44 -3.01 -5.17
C GLN A 135 -27.07 -2.57 -3.84
N LYS A 136 -26.32 -2.67 -2.75
CA LYS A 136 -26.78 -2.23 -1.43
C LYS A 136 -27.03 -0.72 -1.38
N HIS A 137 -26.18 0.07 -2.05
CA HIS A 137 -26.33 1.52 -2.12
C HIS A 137 -27.57 1.92 -2.90
N LYS A 138 -27.89 1.23 -4.01
CA LYS A 138 -29.08 1.49 -4.82
C LYS A 138 -30.39 1.09 -4.11
N SER A 139 -30.30 0.15 -3.16
CA SER A 139 -31.46 -0.34 -2.40
C SER A 139 -31.91 0.60 -1.30
N ARG A 140 -31.20 1.70 -1.09
CA ARG A 140 -31.54 2.69 -0.07
C ARG A 140 -32.33 3.87 -0.70
#